data_8a635dc0d5a2552087a9a9189983fea3
#
_entry.id   8a635dc0d5a2552087a9a9189983fea3
#
_cell.length_a   1.000
_cell.length_b   1.000
_cell.length_c   1.000
_cell.angle_alpha   90.00
_cell.angle_beta   90.00
_cell.angle_gamma   90.00
#
_symmetry.space_group_name_H-M   'P 1'
#
loop_
_entity.id
_entity.type
_entity.pdbx_description
1 polymer ?
#
loop_
_entity_poly.entity_id
_entity_poly.type
_entity_poly.pdbx_seq_one_letter_code
_entity_poly.pdbx_strand_id
1 'polypeptide(L)'
;FIDIKDLSKSELINLLDNALQNKRSKTTIQNHLNDKNLVLFFEKKSTRTRLSFDIAIKQLGGFTTILNKEDIHLGNDKESVSDTINTFGLYADGLILRVNDHKTIMSASKLSNLPVINALSNLSHPCQCLAGLMTLLEERGSLQKLNIVWMGPITNVANSWIEAFKKDLGFSLNIFCPEAWFEKYKEKMKEYDISTDIDDIVHHRINDQILAQADAV
;
A
#
# COMPACT_ATOMS: atom_id res chain seq x y z
N PHE A 1 6.06 -4.62 -5.57
CA PHE A 1 4.99 -3.62 -5.49
C PHE A 1 5.19 -2.77 -4.24
N ILE A 2 5.73 -1.57 -4.41
CA ILE A 2 6.13 -0.69 -3.31
C ILE A 2 5.09 0.41 -3.11
N ASP A 3 4.70 1.09 -4.18
CA ASP A 3 3.74 2.19 -4.17
C ASP A 3 2.76 2.10 -5.34
N ILE A 4 1.62 2.76 -5.24
CA ILE A 4 0.65 2.85 -6.35
C ILE A 4 1.25 3.56 -7.55
N LYS A 5 2.12 4.55 -7.33
CA LYS A 5 2.80 5.29 -8.42
C LYS A 5 3.66 4.39 -9.32
N ASP A 6 4.13 3.24 -8.82
CA ASP A 6 4.98 2.30 -9.58
C ASP A 6 4.22 1.54 -10.66
N LEU A 7 2.90 1.48 -10.54
CA LEU A 7 2.03 0.86 -11.54
C LEU A 7 1.62 1.90 -12.61
N SER A 8 1.55 1.47 -13.86
CA SER A 8 0.83 2.20 -14.89
C SER A 8 -0.69 2.17 -14.62
N LYS A 9 -1.44 3.07 -15.25
CA LYS A 9 -2.92 3.06 -15.19
C LYS A 9 -3.50 1.70 -15.60
N SER A 10 -3.00 1.13 -16.67
CA SER A 10 -3.45 -0.17 -17.20
C SER A 10 -3.14 -1.33 -16.25
N GLU A 11 -1.96 -1.36 -15.66
CA GLU A 11 -1.59 -2.38 -14.67
C GLU A 11 -2.48 -2.30 -13.43
N LEU A 12 -2.76 -1.08 -12.94
CA LEU A 12 -3.63 -0.86 -11.79
C LEU A 12 -5.06 -1.34 -12.06
N ILE A 13 -5.63 -1.01 -13.24
CA ILE A 13 -6.95 -1.48 -13.66
C ILE A 13 -6.97 -3.00 -13.77
N ASN A 14 -6.01 -3.60 -14.46
CA ASN A 14 -5.92 -5.05 -14.59
C ASN A 14 -5.81 -5.77 -13.25
N LEU A 15 -5.04 -5.20 -12.29
CA LEU A 15 -4.91 -5.76 -10.96
C LEU A 15 -6.25 -5.76 -10.21
N LEU A 16 -7.00 -4.65 -10.28
CA LEU A 16 -8.32 -4.54 -9.66
C LEU A 16 -9.34 -5.48 -10.31
N ASP A 17 -9.38 -5.58 -11.64
CA ASP A 17 -10.28 -6.48 -12.36
C ASP A 17 -10.00 -7.95 -12.04
N ASN A 18 -8.72 -8.35 -12.01
CA ASN A 18 -8.33 -9.70 -11.62
C ASN A 18 -8.72 -10.02 -10.18
N ALA A 19 -8.53 -9.06 -9.25
CA ALA A 19 -8.92 -9.23 -7.86
C ALA A 19 -10.45 -9.41 -7.71
N LEU A 20 -11.24 -8.61 -8.44
CA LEU A 20 -12.71 -8.72 -8.46
C LEU A 20 -13.17 -10.06 -9.05
N GLN A 21 -12.58 -10.48 -10.15
CA GLN A 21 -12.88 -11.78 -10.78
C GLN A 21 -12.58 -12.95 -9.83
N ASN A 22 -11.40 -12.94 -9.20
CA ASN A 22 -10.99 -13.97 -8.24
C ASN A 22 -11.93 -14.01 -7.03
N LYS A 23 -12.38 -12.86 -6.53
CA LYS A 23 -13.35 -12.79 -5.42
C LYS A 23 -14.73 -13.34 -5.80
N ARG A 24 -15.20 -13.09 -7.03
CA ARG A 24 -16.53 -13.52 -7.52
C ARG A 24 -16.57 -14.98 -7.91
N SER A 25 -15.51 -15.50 -8.49
CA SER A 25 -15.50 -16.80 -9.15
C SER A 25 -15.66 -17.98 -8.19
N LYS A 26 -15.49 -17.83 -6.88
CA LYS A 26 -15.46 -18.93 -5.88
C LYS A 26 -14.71 -20.20 -6.35
N THR A 27 -14.16 -20.15 -7.55
CA THR A 27 -13.42 -21.25 -8.18
C THR A 27 -12.06 -21.36 -7.51
N THR A 28 -11.58 -22.56 -7.44
CA THR A 28 -10.28 -22.96 -6.89
C THR A 28 -9.23 -21.90 -7.21
N ILE A 29 -8.75 -21.24 -6.18
CA ILE A 29 -7.63 -20.33 -6.30
C ILE A 29 -6.50 -21.14 -6.91
N GLN A 30 -6.00 -20.73 -8.05
CA GLN A 30 -4.94 -21.43 -8.74
C GLN A 30 -3.71 -21.43 -7.84
N ASN A 31 -3.02 -22.55 -7.75
CA ASN A 31 -1.82 -22.73 -6.93
C ASN A 31 -0.61 -21.95 -7.49
N HIS A 32 -0.76 -20.62 -7.64
CA HIS A 32 0.26 -19.76 -8.21
C HIS A 32 1.53 -19.67 -7.35
N LEU A 33 1.44 -19.99 -6.07
CA LEU A 33 2.54 -19.96 -5.13
C LEU A 33 2.96 -21.36 -4.65
N ASN A 34 2.67 -22.40 -5.44
CA ASN A 34 3.11 -23.76 -5.09
C ASN A 34 4.62 -23.78 -4.84
N ASP A 35 5.00 -24.40 -3.73
CA ASP A 35 6.40 -24.54 -3.28
C ASP A 35 7.13 -23.21 -3.04
N LYS A 36 6.39 -22.09 -2.97
CA LYS A 36 6.95 -20.76 -2.68
C LYS A 36 6.83 -20.43 -1.21
N ASN A 37 7.93 -20.00 -0.60
CA ASN A 37 7.96 -19.47 0.76
C ASN A 37 8.11 -17.95 0.75
N LEU A 38 7.15 -17.24 1.36
CA LEU A 38 7.18 -15.80 1.49
C LEU A 38 7.49 -15.41 2.93
N VAL A 39 8.49 -14.55 3.09
CA VAL A 39 8.80 -13.96 4.39
C VAL A 39 7.89 -12.75 4.61
N LEU A 40 7.15 -12.78 5.73
CA LEU A 40 6.34 -11.69 6.22
C LEU A 40 7.05 -11.04 7.41
N PHE A 41 7.60 -9.86 7.23
CA PHE A 41 8.25 -9.13 8.31
C PHE A 41 7.39 -7.98 8.84
N PHE A 42 7.20 -7.96 10.17
CA PHE A 42 6.40 -6.94 10.86
C PHE A 42 7.22 -6.23 11.93
N GLU A 43 7.57 -4.98 11.68
CA GLU A 43 8.21 -4.12 12.69
C GLU A 43 7.23 -3.64 13.77
N LYS A 44 5.93 -3.63 13.47
CA LYS A 44 4.84 -3.29 14.41
C LYS A 44 3.78 -4.38 14.43
N LYS A 45 3.13 -4.54 15.59
CA LYS A 45 1.99 -5.44 15.76
C LYS A 45 0.91 -5.14 14.71
N SER A 46 0.40 -6.17 14.10
CA SER A 46 -0.65 -6.07 13.07
C SER A 46 -1.49 -7.34 13.04
N THR A 47 -2.79 -7.20 13.26
CA THR A 47 -3.72 -8.34 13.19
C THR A 47 -4.22 -8.54 11.76
N ARG A 48 -4.87 -7.54 11.19
CA ARG A 48 -5.52 -7.63 9.88
C ARG A 48 -4.52 -7.92 8.75
N THR A 49 -3.47 -7.12 8.64
CA THR A 49 -2.46 -7.27 7.58
C THR A 49 -1.76 -8.63 7.66
N ARG A 50 -1.41 -9.06 8.89
CA ARG A 50 -0.76 -10.36 9.11
C ARG A 50 -1.66 -11.50 8.67
N LEU A 51 -2.90 -11.54 9.15
CA LEU A 51 -3.85 -12.61 8.80
C LEU A 51 -4.20 -12.61 7.32
N SER A 52 -4.43 -11.45 6.70
CA SER A 52 -4.83 -11.39 5.30
C SER A 52 -3.74 -11.89 4.37
N PHE A 53 -2.49 -11.50 4.57
CA PHE A 53 -1.38 -12.02 3.76
C PHE A 53 -1.10 -13.50 4.01
N ASP A 54 -1.07 -13.93 5.27
CA ASP A 54 -0.82 -15.33 5.62
C ASP A 54 -1.87 -16.26 5.00
N ILE A 55 -3.14 -15.90 5.13
CA ILE A 55 -4.25 -16.70 4.56
C ILE A 55 -4.22 -16.67 3.02
N ALA A 56 -4.01 -15.49 2.41
CA ALA A 56 -3.98 -15.37 0.96
C ALA A 56 -2.86 -16.21 0.34
N ILE A 57 -1.65 -16.19 0.91
CA ILE A 57 -0.52 -16.99 0.43
C ILE A 57 -0.82 -18.48 0.52
N LYS A 58 -1.38 -18.92 1.65
CA LYS A 58 -1.79 -20.34 1.83
C LYS A 58 -2.88 -20.77 0.86
N GLN A 59 -3.84 -19.87 0.60
CA GLN A 59 -4.88 -20.12 -0.42
C GLN A 59 -4.32 -20.22 -1.83
N LEU A 60 -3.19 -19.57 -2.11
CA LEU A 60 -2.47 -19.65 -3.36
C LEU A 60 -1.47 -20.83 -3.43
N GLY A 61 -1.46 -21.70 -2.42
CA GLY A 61 -0.60 -22.90 -2.34
C GLY A 61 0.80 -22.65 -1.79
N GLY A 62 1.09 -21.43 -1.30
CA GLY A 62 2.40 -21.06 -0.77
C GLY A 62 2.54 -21.28 0.74
N PHE A 63 3.75 -21.05 1.22
CA PHE A 63 4.13 -21.08 2.64
C PHE A 63 4.47 -19.68 3.14
N THR A 64 4.36 -19.47 4.44
CA THR A 64 4.71 -18.20 5.07
C THR A 64 5.69 -18.42 6.22
N THR A 65 6.73 -17.62 6.27
CA THR A 65 7.59 -17.46 7.42
C THR A 65 7.34 -16.07 8.01
N ILE A 66 6.77 -16.01 9.21
CA ILE A 66 6.40 -14.74 9.82
C ILE A 66 7.42 -14.38 10.89
N LEU A 67 8.02 -13.20 10.73
CA LEU A 67 9.04 -12.64 11.61
C LEU A 67 8.58 -11.29 12.16
N ASN A 68 8.83 -11.05 13.43
CA ASN A 68 8.63 -9.76 14.07
C ASN A 68 9.99 -9.10 14.33
N LYS A 69 9.98 -7.84 14.73
CA LYS A 69 11.20 -7.10 15.03
C LYS A 69 12.06 -7.78 16.11
N GLU A 70 11.43 -8.41 17.07
CA GLU A 70 12.10 -9.11 18.17
C GLU A 70 12.77 -10.42 17.73
N ASP A 71 12.37 -10.98 16.60
CA ASP A 71 12.88 -12.26 16.08
C ASP A 71 14.15 -12.07 15.25
N ILE A 72 14.50 -10.84 14.86
CA ILE A 72 15.62 -10.55 13.96
C ILE A 72 16.44 -9.33 14.41
N HIS A 73 17.62 -9.20 13.85
CA HIS A 73 18.56 -8.12 14.16
C HIS A 73 18.56 -6.96 13.12
N LEU A 74 17.45 -6.77 12.41
CA LEU A 74 17.34 -5.78 11.32
C LEU A 74 17.75 -4.38 11.75
N GLY A 75 18.84 -3.87 11.16
CA GLY A 75 19.28 -2.48 11.32
C GLY A 75 19.74 -2.11 12.72
N ASN A 76 20.14 -3.08 13.54
CA ASN A 76 20.80 -2.82 14.82
C ASN A 76 22.34 -2.97 14.68
N ASP A 77 23.06 -2.73 15.79
CA ASP A 77 24.53 -2.77 15.81
C ASP A 77 25.13 -4.14 15.45
N LYS A 78 24.32 -5.19 15.32
CA LYS A 78 24.77 -6.55 15.05
C LYS A 78 24.61 -6.96 13.60
N GLU A 79 23.60 -6.40 12.90
CA GLU A 79 23.30 -6.80 11.52
C GLU A 79 22.77 -5.61 10.73
N SER A 80 23.33 -5.36 9.55
CA SER A 80 22.83 -4.30 8.68
C SER A 80 21.53 -4.71 7.99
N VAL A 81 20.73 -3.73 7.54
CA VAL A 81 19.55 -3.98 6.72
C VAL A 81 19.90 -4.81 5.49
N SER A 82 21.06 -4.55 4.88
CA SER A 82 21.54 -5.29 3.70
C SER A 82 21.76 -6.77 4.01
N ASP A 83 22.41 -7.08 5.14
CA ASP A 83 22.73 -8.46 5.50
C ASP A 83 21.46 -9.26 5.79
N THR A 84 20.52 -8.68 6.54
CA THR A 84 19.22 -9.29 6.79
C THR A 84 18.45 -9.56 5.48
N ILE A 85 18.39 -8.58 4.57
CA ILE A 85 17.70 -8.74 3.29
C ILE A 85 18.38 -9.81 2.41
N ASN A 86 19.71 -9.85 2.37
CA ASN A 86 20.45 -10.88 1.65
C ASN A 86 20.18 -12.26 2.25
N THR A 87 20.13 -12.36 3.57
CA THR A 87 19.78 -13.62 4.27
C THR A 87 18.39 -14.08 3.87
N PHE A 88 17.38 -13.19 3.85
CA PHE A 88 16.04 -13.57 3.35
C PHE A 88 16.10 -14.09 1.92
N GLY A 89 16.95 -13.50 1.07
CA GLY A 89 17.14 -13.90 -0.31
C GLY A 89 17.64 -15.35 -0.51
N LEU A 90 18.24 -15.95 0.52
CA LEU A 90 18.73 -17.35 0.48
C LEU A 90 17.62 -18.36 0.81
N TYR A 91 16.53 -17.94 1.48
CA TYR A 91 15.51 -18.83 2.02
C TYR A 91 14.10 -18.56 1.51
N ALA A 92 13.85 -17.39 0.93
CA ALA A 92 12.53 -16.95 0.51
C ALA A 92 12.41 -16.75 -0.99
N ASP A 93 11.18 -16.83 -1.50
CA ASP A 93 10.82 -16.50 -2.89
C ASP A 93 10.20 -15.11 -3.03
N GLY A 94 9.89 -14.43 -1.91
CA GLY A 94 9.37 -13.08 -1.89
C GLY A 94 9.29 -12.50 -0.49
N LEU A 95 9.23 -11.16 -0.40
CA LEU A 95 9.22 -10.42 0.84
C LEU A 95 7.96 -9.57 0.96
N ILE A 96 7.31 -9.63 2.11
CA ILE A 96 6.18 -8.77 2.47
C ILE A 96 6.59 -8.00 3.72
N LEU A 97 6.78 -6.68 3.58
CA LEU A 97 7.40 -5.86 4.59
C LEU A 97 6.41 -4.83 5.15
N ARG A 98 6.22 -4.85 6.47
CA ARG A 98 5.52 -3.81 7.22
C ARG A 98 6.49 -3.16 8.18
N VAL A 99 7.00 -2.01 7.82
CA VAL A 99 8.09 -1.31 8.52
C VAL A 99 7.73 0.14 8.81
N ASN A 100 8.50 0.77 9.69
CA ASN A 100 8.32 2.18 9.98
C ASN A 100 8.87 3.05 8.85
N ASP A 101 10.14 2.88 8.50
CA ASP A 101 10.80 3.71 7.50
C ASP A 101 10.62 3.12 6.10
N HIS A 102 10.04 3.92 5.20
CA HIS A 102 9.86 3.56 3.79
C HIS A 102 11.18 3.28 3.07
N LYS A 103 12.27 3.94 3.49
CA LYS A 103 13.61 3.70 2.92
C LYS A 103 14.07 2.25 3.10
N THR A 104 13.63 1.58 4.17
CA THR A 104 13.90 0.13 4.37
C THR A 104 13.28 -0.72 3.26
N ILE A 105 12.02 -0.42 2.86
CA ILE A 105 11.37 -1.14 1.75
C ILE A 105 12.05 -0.85 0.43
N MET A 106 12.39 0.41 0.17
CA MET A 106 13.11 0.81 -1.04
C MET A 106 14.48 0.13 -1.12
N SER A 107 15.19 0.04 0.01
CA SER A 107 16.47 -0.67 0.09
C SER A 107 16.29 -2.17 -0.18
N ALA A 108 15.29 -2.80 0.45
CA ALA A 108 14.98 -4.20 0.22
C ALA A 108 14.68 -4.48 -1.27
N SER A 109 13.90 -3.63 -1.92
CA SER A 109 13.58 -3.81 -3.35
C SER A 109 14.77 -3.64 -4.29
N LYS A 110 15.81 -2.90 -3.87
CA LYS A 110 17.03 -2.70 -4.65
C LYS A 110 18.10 -3.76 -4.39
N LEU A 111 18.18 -4.23 -3.14
CA LEU A 111 19.22 -5.16 -2.69
C LEU A 111 18.84 -6.62 -2.93
N SER A 112 17.56 -6.95 -2.81
CA SER A 112 17.09 -8.32 -3.03
C SER A 112 16.78 -8.56 -4.50
N ASN A 113 17.05 -9.77 -4.97
CA ASN A 113 16.54 -10.26 -6.26
C ASN A 113 15.10 -10.80 -6.14
N LEU A 114 14.46 -10.61 -4.99
CA LEU A 114 13.13 -11.13 -4.69
C LEU A 114 12.04 -10.08 -4.99
N PRO A 115 10.84 -10.50 -5.36
CA PRO A 115 9.67 -9.64 -5.31
C PRO A 115 9.45 -9.08 -3.91
N VAL A 116 9.28 -7.76 -3.79
CA VAL A 116 9.00 -7.07 -2.52
C VAL A 116 7.63 -6.43 -2.57
N ILE A 117 6.83 -6.65 -1.52
CA ILE A 117 5.51 -6.03 -1.34
C ILE A 117 5.52 -5.15 -0.10
N ASN A 118 5.12 -3.90 -0.27
CA ASN A 118 4.88 -2.96 0.82
C ASN A 118 3.54 -3.25 1.50
N ALA A 119 3.57 -3.88 2.66
CA ALA A 119 2.39 -4.11 3.48
C ALA A 119 1.97 -2.89 4.31
N LEU A 120 2.88 -1.97 4.56
CA LEU A 120 2.72 -0.61 5.09
C LEU A 120 4.10 -0.02 5.44
N SER A 121 4.26 1.25 5.19
CA SER A 121 5.35 2.08 5.74
C SER A 121 4.80 3.38 6.34
N ASN A 122 5.67 4.23 6.88
CA ASN A 122 5.28 5.58 7.30
C ASN A 122 4.85 6.48 6.13
N LEU A 123 5.26 6.18 4.90
CA LEU A 123 4.99 6.98 3.70
C LEU A 123 3.73 6.52 2.95
N SER A 124 3.53 5.22 2.81
CA SER A 124 2.46 4.68 1.98
C SER A 124 1.84 3.39 2.53
N HIS A 125 0.61 3.10 2.09
CA HIS A 125 -0.11 1.86 2.36
C HIS A 125 -0.87 1.40 1.09
N PRO A 126 -0.13 0.96 0.04
CA PRO A 126 -0.72 0.70 -1.27
C PRO A 126 -1.77 -0.41 -1.24
N CYS A 127 -1.57 -1.47 -0.44
CA CYS A 127 -2.53 -2.57 -0.33
C CYS A 127 -3.89 -2.11 0.25
N GLN A 128 -3.90 -1.15 1.17
CA GLN A 128 -5.16 -0.59 1.68
C GLN A 128 -5.84 0.30 0.65
N CYS A 129 -5.10 1.07 -0.11
CA CYS A 129 -5.64 1.86 -1.21
C CYS A 129 -6.30 0.94 -2.26
N LEU A 130 -5.62 -0.15 -2.67
CA LEU A 130 -6.21 -1.14 -3.59
C LEU A 130 -7.50 -1.75 -3.04
N ALA A 131 -7.53 -2.10 -1.75
CA ALA A 131 -8.73 -2.62 -1.12
C ALA A 131 -9.87 -1.59 -1.13
N GLY A 132 -9.58 -0.31 -0.89
CA GLY A 132 -10.56 0.78 -0.99
C GLY A 132 -11.10 0.96 -2.41
N LEU A 133 -10.23 1.00 -3.42
CA LEU A 133 -10.62 1.08 -4.83
C LEU A 133 -11.48 -0.12 -5.24
N MET A 134 -11.10 -1.32 -4.82
CA MET A 134 -11.87 -2.55 -5.07
C MET A 134 -13.25 -2.49 -4.42
N THR A 135 -13.35 -1.99 -3.17
CA THR A 135 -14.63 -1.81 -2.48
C THR A 135 -15.54 -0.84 -3.23
N LEU A 136 -14.99 0.29 -3.69
CA LEU A 136 -15.76 1.25 -4.50
C LEU A 136 -16.25 0.63 -5.81
N LEU A 137 -15.42 -0.17 -6.48
CA LEU A 137 -15.84 -0.89 -7.69
C LEU A 137 -16.94 -1.92 -7.40
N GLU A 138 -16.90 -2.60 -6.26
CA GLU A 138 -17.95 -3.54 -5.84
C GLU A 138 -19.28 -2.85 -5.55
N GLU A 139 -19.24 -1.73 -4.84
CA GLU A 139 -20.44 -1.01 -4.40
C GLU A 139 -21.05 -0.10 -5.48
N ARG A 140 -20.20 0.50 -6.32
CA ARG A 140 -20.62 1.50 -7.31
C ARG A 140 -20.54 1.00 -8.76
N GLY A 141 -19.89 -0.13 -9.01
CA GLY A 141 -19.70 -0.71 -10.34
C GLY A 141 -18.65 0.00 -11.19
N SER A 142 -18.27 1.24 -10.88
CA SER A 142 -17.30 2.04 -11.61
C SER A 142 -16.64 3.06 -10.70
N LEU A 143 -15.40 3.45 -11.00
CA LEU A 143 -14.72 4.58 -10.37
C LEU A 143 -15.01 5.91 -11.08
N GLN A 144 -15.61 5.86 -12.28
CA GLN A 144 -15.84 7.05 -13.10
C GLN A 144 -16.82 8.00 -12.42
N LYS A 145 -16.42 9.28 -12.33
CA LYS A 145 -17.23 10.39 -11.77
C LYS A 145 -17.53 10.27 -10.26
N LEU A 146 -16.90 9.34 -9.55
CA LEU A 146 -17.00 9.32 -8.10
C LEU A 146 -16.31 10.54 -7.49
N ASN A 147 -16.90 11.11 -6.47
CA ASN A 147 -16.31 12.16 -5.65
C ASN A 147 -15.87 11.57 -4.30
N ILE A 148 -14.56 11.38 -4.13
CA ILE A 148 -13.96 10.83 -2.92
C ILE A 148 -13.46 11.98 -2.06
N VAL A 149 -13.78 11.94 -0.77
CA VAL A 149 -13.37 12.93 0.19
C VAL A 149 -12.50 12.29 1.27
N TRP A 150 -11.35 12.89 1.53
CA TRP A 150 -10.50 12.57 2.67
C TRP A 150 -10.61 13.67 3.72
N MET A 151 -10.82 13.30 4.98
CA MET A 151 -10.90 14.26 6.08
C MET A 151 -9.82 13.98 7.12
N GLY A 152 -8.97 14.97 7.36
CA GLY A 152 -7.91 14.90 8.37
C GLY A 152 -6.50 15.01 7.80
N PRO A 153 -5.46 14.64 8.59
CA PRO A 153 -4.07 14.73 8.14
C PRO A 153 -3.82 13.80 6.95
N ILE A 154 -2.93 14.23 6.05
CA ILE A 154 -2.50 13.39 4.94
C ILE A 154 -1.55 12.32 5.48
N THR A 155 -2.11 11.17 5.81
CA THR A 155 -1.39 10.00 6.33
C THR A 155 -0.79 9.18 5.19
N ASN A 156 -0.11 8.08 5.53
CA ASN A 156 0.39 7.11 4.55
C ASN A 156 -0.73 6.50 3.68
N VAL A 157 -1.93 6.32 4.23
CA VAL A 157 -3.09 5.85 3.44
C VAL A 157 -3.55 6.93 2.47
N ALA A 158 -3.72 8.18 2.95
CA ALA A 158 -4.09 9.31 2.09
C ALA A 158 -3.06 9.53 0.97
N ASN A 159 -1.75 9.38 1.26
CA ASN A 159 -0.71 9.48 0.24
C ASN A 159 -0.90 8.45 -0.88
N SER A 160 -1.24 7.21 -0.54
CA SER A 160 -1.54 6.19 -1.56
C SER A 160 -2.81 6.50 -2.36
N TRP A 161 -3.81 7.16 -1.78
CA TRP A 161 -4.98 7.66 -2.51
C TRP A 161 -4.63 8.82 -3.46
N ILE A 162 -3.73 9.72 -3.06
CA ILE A 162 -3.18 10.77 -3.94
C ILE A 162 -2.46 10.16 -5.13
N GLU A 163 -1.65 9.13 -4.90
CA GLU A 163 -0.98 8.40 -5.99
C GLU A 163 -1.98 7.74 -6.94
N ALA A 164 -3.07 7.16 -6.42
CA ALA A 164 -4.14 6.56 -7.22
C ALA A 164 -4.91 7.63 -8.01
N PHE A 165 -5.20 8.78 -7.41
CA PHE A 165 -5.81 9.91 -8.09
C PHE A 165 -4.97 10.40 -9.28
N LYS A 166 -3.65 10.52 -9.11
CA LYS A 166 -2.72 10.88 -10.18
C LYS A 166 -2.65 9.86 -11.33
N LYS A 167 -3.22 8.65 -11.17
CA LYS A 167 -3.37 7.66 -12.27
C LYS A 167 -4.58 7.94 -13.16
N ASP A 168 -5.36 8.96 -12.86
CA ASP A 168 -6.54 9.35 -13.68
C ASP A 168 -7.52 8.18 -13.90
N LEU A 169 -7.94 7.55 -12.81
CA LEU A 169 -8.91 6.45 -12.82
C LEU A 169 -10.36 6.92 -13.02
N GLY A 170 -10.57 8.23 -13.15
CA GLY A 170 -11.86 8.86 -13.45
C GLY A 170 -12.66 9.29 -12.22
N PHE A 171 -12.14 9.14 -11.02
CA PHE A 171 -12.69 9.74 -9.80
C PHE A 171 -12.04 11.10 -9.48
N SER A 172 -12.74 11.94 -8.75
CA SER A 172 -12.17 13.15 -8.12
C SER A 172 -11.78 12.86 -6.67
N LEU A 173 -10.74 13.54 -6.18
CA LEU A 173 -10.29 13.47 -4.80
C LEU A 173 -10.27 14.87 -4.20
N ASN A 174 -10.95 15.07 -3.06
CA ASN A 174 -10.90 16.30 -2.28
C ASN A 174 -10.37 15.98 -0.89
N ILE A 175 -9.42 16.76 -0.40
CA ILE A 175 -8.74 16.53 0.88
C ILE A 175 -8.99 17.73 1.79
N PHE A 176 -9.76 17.53 2.85
CA PHE A 176 -9.92 18.52 3.92
C PHE A 176 -8.84 18.31 4.98
N CYS A 177 -7.77 19.10 4.87
CA CYS A 177 -6.60 19.03 5.75
C CYS A 177 -6.27 20.42 6.31
N PRO A 178 -6.24 20.62 7.64
CA PRO A 178 -5.78 21.86 8.22
C PRO A 178 -4.38 22.25 7.74
N GLU A 179 -4.16 23.53 7.48
CA GLU A 179 -2.92 24.07 6.88
C GLU A 179 -1.65 23.57 7.62
N ALA A 180 -1.64 23.63 8.95
CA ALA A 180 -0.51 23.18 9.74
C ALA A 180 -0.16 21.68 9.55
N TRP A 181 -1.13 20.84 9.20
CA TRP A 181 -0.91 19.43 8.90
C TRP A 181 -0.48 19.22 7.46
N PHE A 182 -0.95 20.06 6.56
CA PHE A 182 -0.52 20.06 5.17
C PHE A 182 0.95 20.47 5.04
N GLU A 183 1.39 21.49 5.78
CA GLU A 183 2.81 21.86 5.83
C GLU A 183 3.69 20.71 6.34
N LYS A 184 3.28 20.03 7.41
CA LYS A 184 3.99 18.82 7.90
C LYS A 184 4.05 17.70 6.85
N TYR A 185 3.00 17.54 6.06
CA TYR A 185 3.01 16.59 4.96
C TYR A 185 4.03 17.01 3.90
N LYS A 186 4.06 18.26 3.50
CA LYS A 186 5.04 18.79 2.53
C LYS A 186 6.49 18.61 3.01
N GLU A 187 6.75 18.92 4.27
CA GLU A 187 8.08 18.67 4.88
C GLU A 187 8.48 17.21 4.79
N LYS A 188 7.58 16.31 5.14
CA LYS A 188 7.83 14.88 5.05
C LYS A 188 8.08 14.42 3.62
N MET A 189 7.35 14.92 2.64
CA MET A 189 7.56 14.57 1.22
C MET A 189 8.94 14.98 0.72
N LYS A 190 9.47 16.11 1.19
CA LYS A 190 10.84 16.55 0.88
C LYS A 190 11.90 15.56 1.33
N GLU A 191 11.71 14.87 2.46
CA GLU A 191 12.64 13.83 2.93
C GLU A 191 12.77 12.64 1.97
N TYR A 192 11.76 12.44 1.11
CA TYR A 192 11.71 11.38 0.10
C TYR A 192 11.87 11.88 -1.33
N ASP A 193 12.15 13.19 -1.51
CA ASP A 193 12.25 13.84 -2.83
C ASP A 193 10.98 13.65 -3.68
N ILE A 194 9.79 13.77 -3.03
CA ILE A 194 8.48 13.62 -3.67
C ILE A 194 7.83 14.98 -3.86
N SER A 195 7.42 15.29 -5.09
CA SER A 195 6.63 16.47 -5.40
C SER A 195 5.26 16.45 -4.72
N THR A 196 4.87 17.58 -4.13
CA THR A 196 3.58 17.79 -3.44
C THR A 196 2.63 18.67 -4.26
N ASP A 197 2.65 18.54 -5.57
CA ASP A 197 1.74 19.27 -6.47
C ASP A 197 0.32 18.70 -6.37
N ILE A 198 -0.40 19.14 -5.35
CA ILE A 198 -1.75 18.71 -4.97
C ILE A 198 -2.56 19.85 -4.34
N ASP A 199 -2.08 21.11 -4.45
CA ASP A 199 -2.74 22.25 -3.81
C ASP A 199 -4.17 22.47 -4.32
N ASP A 200 -4.46 22.06 -5.54
CA ASP A 200 -5.78 22.16 -6.18
C ASP A 200 -6.84 21.21 -5.58
N ILE A 201 -6.43 20.13 -4.92
CA ILE A 201 -7.33 19.15 -4.27
C ILE A 201 -7.35 19.29 -2.75
N VAL A 202 -6.51 20.16 -2.15
CA VAL A 202 -6.43 20.33 -0.70
C VAL A 202 -7.20 21.58 -0.26
N HIS A 203 -8.09 21.38 0.71
CA HIS A 203 -8.93 22.42 1.30
C HIS A 203 -8.63 22.53 2.80
N HIS A 204 -8.31 23.76 3.26
CA HIS A 204 -7.97 23.99 4.68
C HIS A 204 -9.19 24.19 5.57
N ARG A 205 -10.38 24.31 4.96
CA ARG A 205 -11.68 24.41 5.64
C ARG A 205 -12.67 23.45 5.01
N ILE A 206 -13.58 22.95 5.84
CA ILE A 206 -14.67 22.09 5.37
C ILE A 206 -15.58 22.89 4.43
N ASN A 207 -15.96 22.26 3.33
CA ASN A 207 -16.94 22.78 2.38
C ASN A 207 -18.13 21.83 2.30
N ASP A 208 -19.26 22.25 2.86
CA ASP A 208 -20.46 21.42 2.96
C ASP A 208 -21.04 21.01 1.60
N GLN A 209 -20.83 21.81 0.55
CA GLN A 209 -21.26 21.47 -0.81
C GLN A 209 -20.45 20.29 -1.38
N ILE A 210 -19.14 20.28 -1.15
CA ILE A 210 -18.29 19.16 -1.57
C ILE A 210 -18.66 17.90 -0.78
N LEU A 211 -18.88 18.04 0.53
CA LEU A 211 -19.27 16.90 1.38
C LEU A 211 -20.63 16.32 1.00
N ALA A 212 -21.61 17.17 0.70
CA ALA A 212 -22.94 16.74 0.28
C ALA A 212 -22.94 15.94 -1.04
N GLN A 213 -21.89 16.09 -1.85
CA GLN A 213 -21.71 15.39 -3.12
C GLN A 213 -20.73 14.21 -3.02
N ALA A 214 -20.23 13.90 -1.82
CA ALA A 214 -19.26 12.82 -1.64
C ALA A 214 -19.92 11.45 -1.83
N ASP A 215 -19.29 10.59 -2.63
CA ASP A 215 -19.66 9.18 -2.77
C ASP A 215 -18.96 8.30 -1.72
N ALA A 216 -17.84 8.77 -1.19
CA ALA A 216 -17.07 8.13 -0.12
C ALA A 216 -16.31 9.18 0.72
N VAL A 217 -16.23 8.96 2.02
CA VAL A 217 -15.50 9.78 2.99
C VAL A 217 -14.57 8.89 3.83
#